data_03aaf1c41646a617f2d0a5313b0d5f93
#
_entry.id   03aaf1c41646a617f2d0a5313b0d5f93
#
_cell.length_a   1.000
_cell.length_b   1.000
_cell.length_c   1.000
_cell.angle_alpha   90.00
_cell.angle_beta   90.00
_cell.angle_gamma   90.00
#
_symmetry.space_group_name_H-M   'P 1'
#
loop_
_entity.id
_entity.type
_entity.pdbx_description
1 polymer ?
#
loop_
_entity_poly.entity_id
_entity_poly.type
_entity_poly.pdbx_seq_one_letter_code
_entity_poly.pdbx_strand_id
1 'polypeptide(L)'
;TQLINDKYPDFEPSWSPDGQRIVFVSQRTPEIDSLPNLPEIMNVKCFQTDLFCLDLDNGEITRLTDSPWNENYPCWAHTKDAIFYTSDYHGISNIFMLDISTGESGAITNVLTGVFQPSISNDDLRLVLAGYADEGWDIYSISNPLQLWDERQEIKPTVYAKALMESWENPEKYQRFNFPSKEEAKPRTRQNIIAAGDFSNYIFAPMYNYEISAEPEEDFPDSTMASEDTTKQTTKSGRYPVFPYKTNFSLDVAYGEAGYSNLWGLQGTTVFYFSDVLGNHQLALGTEMYIDLENSDYYLSYMYLAKRTNWGITGFHTSNFWNYGFFTVFRLRNYGLDFSASRPSSHFSRTELGLTSYNVEQKYILTLTGEELYTYRINTILPRVGFVYDNSLWGYLYPIDGWRARVDFIASPKYSAKSLEFYSVQADIRRYLKLNMDYSFGLRLSTGFSNGKNAQRFFLGGEDNWINYYYRYDIFTADSTLAENIYFSDFITPLRGALYYERAGNRYFLFNLEFRYPFIRQLVLGWPLPVTMGGIQGVTFLDFGSTWYDNKF
;
A
#
# COMPACT_ATOMS: atom_id res chain seq x y z
N THR A 1 -38.32 -1.11 10.21
CA THR A 1 -38.87 -2.38 9.72
C THR A 1 -37.89 -2.99 8.73
N GLN A 2 -37.52 -4.27 8.88
CA GLN A 2 -36.75 -5.01 7.92
C GLN A 2 -37.67 -5.39 6.75
N LEU A 3 -37.27 -5.06 5.51
CA LEU A 3 -38.07 -5.33 4.31
C LEU A 3 -37.71 -6.69 3.68
N ILE A 4 -36.44 -7.07 3.72
CA ILE A 4 -35.92 -8.31 3.14
C ILE A 4 -35.20 -9.07 4.26
N ASN A 5 -35.45 -10.37 4.39
CA ASN A 5 -34.81 -11.24 5.38
C ASN A 5 -34.46 -12.58 4.72
N ASP A 6 -33.39 -12.60 3.98
CA ASP A 6 -32.87 -13.80 3.35
C ASP A 6 -31.33 -13.90 3.48
N LYS A 7 -30.71 -14.84 2.77
CA LYS A 7 -29.26 -15.13 2.85
C LYS A 7 -28.39 -14.27 1.96
N TYR A 8 -28.96 -13.43 1.09
CA TYR A 8 -28.22 -12.66 0.10
C TYR A 8 -27.85 -11.28 0.63
N PRO A 9 -26.65 -10.77 0.29
CA PRO A 9 -26.30 -9.39 0.57
C PRO A 9 -27.02 -8.47 -0.41
N ASP A 10 -27.70 -7.45 0.14
CA ASP A 10 -28.41 -6.42 -0.59
C ASP A 10 -27.82 -5.05 -0.22
N PHE A 11 -27.57 -4.20 -1.20
CA PHE A 11 -26.96 -2.89 -1.01
C PHE A 11 -27.46 -1.88 -2.04
N GLU A 12 -27.12 -0.60 -1.83
CA GLU A 12 -27.39 0.52 -2.73
C GLU A 12 -28.88 0.69 -3.09
N PRO A 13 -29.80 0.74 -2.11
CA PRO A 13 -31.22 0.89 -2.39
C PRO A 13 -31.54 2.30 -2.92
N SER A 14 -32.46 2.38 -3.90
CA SER A 14 -32.99 3.63 -4.44
C SER A 14 -34.51 3.53 -4.61
N TRP A 15 -35.22 4.57 -4.14
CA TRP A 15 -36.68 4.63 -4.21
C TRP A 15 -37.18 4.97 -5.62
N SER A 16 -38.24 4.31 -6.04
CA SER A 16 -39.02 4.79 -7.18
C SER A 16 -39.70 6.12 -6.86
N PRO A 17 -39.95 7.00 -7.85
CA PRO A 17 -40.56 8.31 -7.61
C PRO A 17 -41.95 8.24 -6.98
N ASP A 18 -42.70 7.17 -7.21
CA ASP A 18 -44.03 6.93 -6.61
C ASP A 18 -43.97 6.36 -5.17
N GLY A 19 -42.76 5.96 -4.71
CA GLY A 19 -42.55 5.38 -3.38
C GLY A 19 -43.10 3.98 -3.22
N GLN A 20 -43.46 3.28 -4.30
CA GLN A 20 -44.06 1.93 -4.24
C GLN A 20 -43.01 0.83 -4.50
N ARG A 21 -41.87 1.16 -5.10
CA ARG A 21 -40.83 0.20 -5.46
C ARG A 21 -39.46 0.66 -4.95
N ILE A 22 -38.58 -0.30 -4.68
CA ILE A 22 -37.18 -0.06 -4.35
C ILE A 22 -36.34 -0.88 -5.34
N VAL A 23 -35.45 -0.21 -6.11
CA VAL A 23 -34.40 -0.89 -6.83
C VAL A 23 -33.17 -1.00 -5.92
N PHE A 24 -32.49 -2.12 -5.97
CA PHE A 24 -31.29 -2.38 -5.16
C PHE A 24 -30.36 -3.33 -5.89
N VAL A 25 -29.12 -3.39 -5.45
CA VAL A 25 -28.09 -4.29 -5.95
C VAL A 25 -28.07 -5.55 -5.10
N SER A 26 -27.97 -6.72 -5.72
CA SER A 26 -27.88 -7.99 -5.01
C SER A 26 -26.99 -9.00 -5.73
N GLN A 27 -26.48 -9.96 -4.96
CA GLN A 27 -25.73 -11.11 -5.47
C GLN A 27 -26.60 -12.37 -5.60
N ARG A 28 -27.91 -12.22 -5.74
CA ARG A 28 -28.84 -13.33 -5.99
C ARG A 28 -28.61 -13.92 -7.36
N THR A 29 -28.09 -15.14 -7.42
CA THR A 29 -28.00 -15.90 -8.68
C THR A 29 -28.66 -17.26 -8.52
N PRO A 30 -29.32 -17.80 -9.56
CA PRO A 30 -29.94 -19.15 -9.51
C PRO A 30 -28.91 -20.25 -9.21
N GLU A 31 -27.66 -20.04 -9.57
CA GLU A 31 -26.58 -20.99 -9.30
C GLU A 31 -26.29 -21.11 -7.81
N ILE A 32 -26.37 -20.03 -7.03
CA ILE A 32 -26.20 -20.07 -5.57
C ILE A 32 -27.32 -20.86 -4.88
N ASP A 33 -28.53 -20.84 -5.43
CA ASP A 33 -29.67 -21.60 -4.89
C ASP A 33 -29.56 -23.10 -5.13
N SER A 34 -28.87 -23.51 -6.17
CA SER A 34 -28.74 -24.91 -6.59
C SER A 34 -27.55 -25.64 -5.98
N LEU A 35 -26.67 -24.95 -5.23
CA LEU A 35 -25.42 -25.53 -4.68
C LEU A 35 -25.67 -26.30 -3.38
N PRO A 36 -25.62 -27.65 -3.38
CA PRO A 36 -25.78 -28.43 -2.17
C PRO A 36 -24.51 -28.50 -1.29
N ASN A 37 -23.32 -28.13 -1.81
CA ASN A 37 -22.04 -28.27 -1.11
C ASN A 37 -21.03 -27.16 -1.43
N LEU A 38 -20.33 -26.69 -0.37
CA LEU A 38 -19.31 -25.64 -0.39
C LEU A 38 -18.19 -25.73 -1.45
N PRO A 39 -17.68 -26.89 -1.88
CA PRO A 39 -16.59 -26.94 -2.86
C PRO A 39 -16.93 -26.37 -4.24
N GLU A 40 -18.21 -26.33 -4.61
CA GLU A 40 -18.66 -25.82 -5.92
C GLU A 40 -18.81 -24.30 -5.93
N ILE A 41 -18.95 -23.67 -4.74
CA ILE A 41 -19.02 -22.19 -4.60
C ILE A 41 -17.76 -21.49 -5.17
N MET A 42 -16.61 -22.14 -5.15
CA MET A 42 -15.37 -21.55 -5.69
C MET A 42 -15.36 -21.41 -7.22
N ASN A 43 -16.27 -22.07 -7.92
CA ASN A 43 -16.43 -21.96 -9.38
C ASN A 43 -17.56 -21.03 -9.80
N VAL A 44 -18.38 -20.56 -8.85
CA VAL A 44 -19.44 -19.59 -9.09
C VAL A 44 -18.87 -18.18 -8.97
N LYS A 45 -19.30 -17.27 -9.80
CA LYS A 45 -18.96 -15.85 -9.72
C LYS A 45 -19.59 -15.21 -8.46
N CYS A 46 -19.06 -15.54 -7.29
CA CYS A 46 -19.60 -15.17 -5.97
C CYS A 46 -19.67 -13.65 -5.70
N PHE A 47 -19.19 -12.82 -6.63
CA PHE A 47 -19.14 -11.37 -6.48
C PHE A 47 -19.87 -10.63 -7.60
N GLN A 48 -20.57 -11.35 -8.49
CA GLN A 48 -21.37 -10.71 -9.52
C GLN A 48 -22.58 -10.04 -8.88
N THR A 49 -22.85 -8.82 -9.31
CA THR A 49 -23.95 -7.99 -8.82
C THR A 49 -24.90 -7.67 -9.94
N ASP A 50 -26.19 -7.82 -9.66
CA ASP A 50 -27.28 -7.48 -10.57
C ASP A 50 -28.27 -6.53 -9.89
N LEU A 51 -29.11 -5.88 -10.68
CA LEU A 51 -30.20 -5.04 -10.20
C LEU A 51 -31.46 -5.86 -9.94
N PHE A 52 -32.07 -5.61 -8.77
CA PHE A 52 -33.34 -6.19 -8.36
C PHE A 52 -34.32 -5.10 -7.98
N CYS A 53 -35.59 -5.36 -8.14
CA CYS A 53 -36.68 -4.47 -7.75
C CYS A 53 -37.59 -5.17 -6.73
N LEU A 54 -37.78 -4.53 -5.59
CA LEU A 54 -38.76 -4.93 -4.60
C LEU A 54 -40.02 -4.10 -4.78
N ASP A 55 -41.15 -4.75 -4.98
CA ASP A 55 -42.47 -4.15 -4.92
C ASP A 55 -42.98 -4.19 -3.45
N LEU A 56 -43.33 -3.03 -2.92
CA LEU A 56 -43.71 -2.90 -1.50
C LEU A 56 -45.15 -3.31 -1.21
N ASP A 57 -46.00 -3.35 -2.22
CA ASP A 57 -47.41 -3.71 -2.05
C ASP A 57 -47.59 -5.22 -1.89
N ASN A 58 -46.84 -6.01 -2.67
CA ASN A 58 -46.92 -7.46 -2.67
C ASN A 58 -45.71 -8.17 -2.08
N GLY A 59 -44.59 -7.44 -1.86
CA GLY A 59 -43.32 -7.99 -1.35
C GLY A 59 -42.54 -8.83 -2.39
N GLU A 60 -42.88 -8.73 -3.67
CA GLU A 60 -42.25 -9.50 -4.72
C GLU A 60 -40.89 -8.87 -5.10
N ILE A 61 -39.88 -9.73 -5.26
CA ILE A 61 -38.54 -9.33 -5.72
C ILE A 61 -38.34 -9.81 -7.17
N THR A 62 -38.14 -8.88 -8.09
CA THR A 62 -37.93 -9.17 -9.51
C THR A 62 -36.50 -8.83 -9.89
N ARG A 63 -35.80 -9.72 -10.60
CA ARG A 63 -34.49 -9.44 -11.19
C ARG A 63 -34.64 -8.57 -12.42
N LEU A 64 -33.93 -7.45 -12.50
CA LEU A 64 -34.01 -6.49 -13.60
C LEU A 64 -32.89 -6.68 -14.64
N THR A 65 -31.71 -7.12 -14.19
CA THR A 65 -30.57 -7.37 -15.07
C THR A 65 -30.06 -8.80 -14.88
N ASP A 66 -29.52 -9.38 -15.97
CA ASP A 66 -28.96 -10.73 -15.98
C ASP A 66 -27.79 -10.75 -16.96
N SER A 67 -26.70 -10.09 -16.57
CA SER A 67 -25.50 -10.01 -17.40
C SER A 67 -24.30 -10.64 -16.68
N PRO A 68 -23.26 -11.07 -17.39
CA PRO A 68 -22.06 -11.58 -16.74
C PRO A 68 -21.16 -10.47 -16.14
N TRP A 69 -21.63 -9.24 -16.11
CA TRP A 69 -20.95 -8.04 -15.66
C TRP A 69 -21.57 -7.53 -14.36
N ASN A 70 -20.88 -6.63 -13.66
CA ASN A 70 -21.39 -6.08 -12.41
C ASN A 70 -22.23 -4.83 -12.67
N GLU A 71 -23.44 -4.81 -12.14
CA GLU A 71 -24.31 -3.65 -12.09
C GLU A 71 -24.41 -3.09 -10.69
N ASN A 72 -24.18 -1.76 -10.56
CA ASN A 72 -24.12 -1.07 -9.26
C ASN A 72 -24.72 0.34 -9.38
N TYR A 73 -24.96 0.97 -8.21
CA TYR A 73 -25.38 2.38 -8.08
C TYR A 73 -26.65 2.74 -8.86
N PRO A 74 -27.77 2.02 -8.68
CA PRO A 74 -28.99 2.35 -9.37
C PRO A 74 -29.62 3.65 -8.86
N CYS A 75 -30.14 4.49 -9.78
CA CYS A 75 -31.00 5.61 -9.44
C CYS A 75 -32.18 5.74 -10.41
N TRP A 76 -33.38 5.99 -9.89
CA TRP A 76 -34.60 6.14 -10.69
C TRP A 76 -34.67 7.47 -11.41
N ALA A 77 -35.10 7.47 -12.67
CA ALA A 77 -35.60 8.66 -13.32
C ALA A 77 -36.98 9.04 -12.75
N HIS A 78 -37.34 10.32 -12.82
CA HIS A 78 -38.56 10.83 -12.20
C HIS A 78 -39.71 11.00 -13.21
N THR A 79 -39.40 11.28 -14.46
CA THR A 79 -40.38 11.54 -15.52
C THR A 79 -40.59 10.34 -16.44
N LYS A 80 -39.71 9.35 -16.40
CA LYS A 80 -39.76 8.11 -17.16
C LYS A 80 -39.56 6.92 -16.23
N ASP A 81 -40.25 5.79 -16.49
CA ASP A 81 -40.03 4.56 -15.72
C ASP A 81 -38.73 3.89 -16.21
N ALA A 82 -37.63 4.47 -15.79
CA ALA A 82 -36.28 4.07 -16.15
C ALA A 82 -35.30 4.17 -14.98
N ILE A 83 -34.24 3.39 -15.02
CA ILE A 83 -33.20 3.36 -14.01
C ILE A 83 -31.85 3.64 -14.67
N PHE A 84 -31.11 4.61 -14.12
CA PHE A 84 -29.69 4.80 -14.42
C PHE A 84 -28.85 3.98 -13.47
N TYR A 85 -27.78 3.36 -13.96
CA TYR A 85 -26.89 2.52 -13.14
C TYR A 85 -25.49 2.46 -13.76
N THR A 86 -24.51 2.02 -12.98
CA THR A 86 -23.16 1.77 -13.44
C THR A 86 -23.02 0.30 -13.81
N SER A 87 -22.45 -0.01 -14.99
CA SER A 87 -22.03 -1.36 -15.36
C SER A 87 -20.60 -1.38 -15.87
N ASP A 88 -19.83 -2.40 -15.50
CA ASP A 88 -18.49 -2.67 -16.02
C ASP A 88 -18.52 -3.47 -17.36
N TYR A 89 -19.63 -3.37 -18.05
CA TYR A 89 -19.86 -4.00 -19.34
C TYR A 89 -18.70 -3.74 -20.30
N HIS A 90 -18.16 -4.84 -20.85
CA HIS A 90 -17.00 -4.81 -21.74
C HIS A 90 -15.68 -4.27 -21.10
N GLY A 91 -15.61 -4.20 -19.77
CA GLY A 91 -14.37 -4.02 -19.01
C GLY A 91 -14.04 -2.58 -18.62
N ILE A 92 -14.95 -1.63 -18.85
CA ILE A 92 -14.85 -0.25 -18.36
C ILE A 92 -16.21 0.17 -17.82
N SER A 93 -16.24 0.69 -16.59
CA SER A 93 -17.47 1.14 -15.96
C SER A 93 -18.05 2.36 -16.68
N ASN A 94 -19.28 2.22 -17.14
CA ASN A 94 -20.04 3.25 -17.81
C ASN A 94 -21.43 3.39 -17.17
N ILE A 95 -22.11 4.51 -17.44
CA ILE A 95 -23.50 4.69 -17.04
C ILE A 95 -24.40 4.09 -18.11
N PHE A 96 -25.28 3.22 -17.64
CA PHE A 96 -26.32 2.58 -18.43
C PHE A 96 -27.70 3.12 -18.03
N MET A 97 -28.65 3.01 -18.92
CA MET A 97 -30.06 3.22 -18.62
C MET A 97 -30.82 1.94 -18.94
N LEU A 98 -31.70 1.52 -18.03
CA LEU A 98 -32.68 0.45 -18.22
C LEU A 98 -34.06 1.07 -18.34
N ASP A 99 -34.75 0.84 -19.40
CA ASP A 99 -36.17 1.17 -19.58
C ASP A 99 -37.00 0.02 -19.00
N ILE A 100 -37.67 0.25 -17.88
CA ILE A 100 -38.46 -0.79 -17.20
C ILE A 100 -39.62 -1.30 -18.05
N SER A 101 -40.21 -0.41 -18.88
CA SER A 101 -41.38 -0.75 -19.70
C SER A 101 -41.06 -1.70 -20.84
N THR A 102 -39.88 -1.60 -21.42
CA THR A 102 -39.41 -2.44 -22.52
C THR A 102 -38.47 -3.55 -22.10
N GLY A 103 -37.83 -3.40 -20.92
CA GLY A 103 -36.76 -4.28 -20.46
C GLY A 103 -35.43 -4.09 -21.21
N GLU A 104 -35.34 -3.07 -22.09
CA GLU A 104 -34.09 -2.78 -22.80
C GLU A 104 -33.12 -2.00 -21.94
N SER A 105 -31.86 -2.37 -22.00
CA SER A 105 -30.76 -1.64 -21.36
C SER A 105 -29.72 -1.19 -22.40
N GLY A 106 -29.02 -0.08 -22.11
CA GLY A 106 -27.99 0.42 -23.01
C GLY A 106 -27.14 1.51 -22.37
N ALA A 107 -25.88 1.61 -22.84
CA ALA A 107 -24.95 2.60 -22.34
C ALA A 107 -25.30 4.00 -22.84
N ILE A 108 -25.33 4.97 -21.93
CA ILE A 108 -25.47 6.39 -22.26
C ILE A 108 -24.14 7.14 -22.16
N THR A 109 -23.09 6.50 -21.64
CA THR A 109 -21.73 7.00 -21.66
C THR A 109 -20.79 6.00 -22.31
N ASN A 110 -19.66 6.49 -22.83
CA ASN A 110 -18.59 5.66 -23.35
C ASN A 110 -17.26 6.35 -23.04
N VAL A 111 -16.64 5.99 -21.91
CA VAL A 111 -15.45 6.63 -21.36
C VAL A 111 -14.25 5.68 -21.31
N LEU A 112 -13.03 6.26 -21.23
CA LEU A 112 -11.79 5.48 -21.20
C LEU A 112 -11.39 5.03 -19.78
N THR A 113 -11.76 5.81 -18.76
CA THR A 113 -11.25 5.65 -17.40
C THR A 113 -12.27 5.15 -16.39
N GLY A 114 -13.55 5.19 -16.75
CA GLY A 114 -14.66 4.78 -15.91
C GLY A 114 -15.42 5.93 -15.25
N VAL A 115 -16.75 5.74 -15.14
CA VAL A 115 -17.68 6.66 -14.46
C VAL A 115 -18.61 5.86 -13.57
N PHE A 116 -19.02 6.48 -12.43
CA PHE A 116 -19.68 5.80 -11.33
C PHE A 116 -20.72 6.68 -10.64
N GLN A 117 -21.59 6.06 -9.83
CA GLN A 117 -22.49 6.72 -8.90
C GLN A 117 -23.38 7.78 -9.56
N PRO A 118 -24.22 7.41 -10.55
CA PRO A 118 -25.14 8.34 -11.16
C PRO A 118 -26.16 8.86 -10.13
N SER A 119 -26.48 10.14 -10.21
CA SER A 119 -27.54 10.78 -9.44
C SER A 119 -28.26 11.76 -10.34
N ILE A 120 -29.58 11.64 -10.45
CA ILE A 120 -30.40 12.43 -11.37
C ILE A 120 -31.19 13.51 -10.64
N SER A 121 -31.36 14.66 -11.29
CA SER A 121 -32.21 15.74 -10.79
C SER A 121 -33.69 15.38 -10.91
N ASN A 122 -34.57 15.96 -10.07
CA ASN A 122 -36.00 15.67 -10.03
C ASN A 122 -36.74 15.96 -11.34
N ASP A 123 -36.17 16.79 -12.20
CA ASP A 123 -36.69 17.14 -13.53
C ASP A 123 -36.11 16.28 -14.66
N ASP A 124 -35.25 15.32 -14.33
CA ASP A 124 -34.46 14.46 -15.23
C ASP A 124 -33.62 15.22 -16.27
N LEU A 125 -33.39 16.52 -16.06
CA LEU A 125 -32.61 17.34 -16.99
C LEU A 125 -31.11 17.26 -16.75
N ARG A 126 -30.66 16.82 -15.57
CA ARG A 126 -29.24 16.72 -15.24
C ARG A 126 -28.94 15.42 -14.51
N LEU A 127 -27.96 14.69 -15.03
CA LEU A 127 -27.36 13.54 -14.38
C LEU A 127 -25.95 13.91 -13.91
N VAL A 128 -25.66 13.78 -12.64
CA VAL A 128 -24.29 13.93 -12.07
C VAL A 128 -23.69 12.57 -11.82
N LEU A 129 -22.39 12.47 -12.00
CA LEU A 129 -21.64 11.23 -11.84
C LEU A 129 -20.19 11.54 -11.42
N ALA A 130 -19.55 10.58 -10.75
CA ALA A 130 -18.13 10.63 -10.47
C ALA A 130 -17.34 10.00 -11.64
N GLY A 131 -16.29 10.63 -12.08
CA GLY A 131 -15.41 10.11 -13.13
C GLY A 131 -13.94 10.33 -12.77
N TYR A 132 -13.09 9.46 -13.28
CA TYR A 132 -11.65 9.57 -13.11
C TYR A 132 -11.02 10.14 -14.37
N ALA A 133 -10.41 11.33 -14.26
CA ALA A 133 -9.66 11.97 -15.34
C ALA A 133 -8.50 12.79 -14.75
N ASP A 134 -7.45 13.01 -15.53
CA ASP A 134 -6.29 13.85 -15.16
C ASP A 134 -5.71 13.53 -13.79
N GLU A 135 -5.58 12.22 -13.50
CA GLU A 135 -5.03 11.67 -12.24
C GLU A 135 -5.87 11.95 -10.98
N GLY A 136 -7.14 12.37 -11.14
CA GLY A 136 -8.05 12.68 -10.03
C GLY A 136 -9.48 12.19 -10.25
N TRP A 137 -10.26 12.23 -9.16
CA TRP A 137 -11.71 12.01 -9.18
C TRP A 137 -12.41 13.36 -9.23
N ASP A 138 -13.28 13.55 -10.23
CA ASP A 138 -14.07 14.74 -10.41
C ASP A 138 -15.55 14.42 -10.56
N ILE A 139 -16.40 15.44 -10.37
CA ILE A 139 -17.83 15.34 -10.56
C ILE A 139 -18.19 15.92 -11.92
N TYR A 140 -18.82 15.11 -12.75
CA TYR A 140 -19.27 15.48 -14.09
C TYR A 140 -20.79 15.61 -14.12
N SER A 141 -21.30 16.44 -15.02
CA SER A 141 -22.73 16.61 -15.25
C SER A 141 -23.07 16.37 -16.72
N ILE A 142 -24.08 15.55 -16.96
CA ILE A 142 -24.67 15.30 -18.28
C ILE A 142 -26.01 16.03 -18.33
N SER A 143 -26.23 16.84 -19.36
CA SER A 143 -27.50 17.52 -19.62
C SER A 143 -28.40 16.63 -20.47
N ASN A 144 -29.70 16.59 -20.14
CA ASN A 144 -30.73 15.82 -20.85
C ASN A 144 -30.37 14.32 -21.03
N PRO A 145 -30.04 13.58 -19.96
CA PRO A 145 -29.56 12.20 -20.08
C PRO A 145 -30.57 11.26 -20.75
N LEU A 146 -31.87 11.51 -20.66
CA LEU A 146 -32.90 10.70 -21.33
C LEU A 146 -32.85 10.79 -22.86
N GLN A 147 -32.34 11.89 -23.41
CA GLN A 147 -32.18 12.03 -24.87
C GLN A 147 -31.01 11.19 -25.40
N LEU A 148 -30.01 10.92 -24.60
CA LEU A 148 -28.87 10.06 -24.97
C LEU A 148 -29.28 8.60 -25.18
N TRP A 149 -30.47 8.21 -24.72
CA TRP A 149 -31.02 6.88 -24.96
C TRP A 149 -31.20 6.59 -26.45
N ASP A 150 -31.66 7.57 -27.23
CA ASP A 150 -31.87 7.41 -28.68
C ASP A 150 -30.55 7.44 -29.48
N GLU A 151 -29.50 8.02 -28.88
CA GLU A 151 -28.15 8.16 -29.45
C GLU A 151 -27.15 7.14 -28.89
N ARG A 152 -27.63 6.13 -28.14
CA ARG A 152 -26.76 5.15 -27.47
C ARG A 152 -25.85 4.44 -28.46
N GLN A 153 -24.58 4.32 -28.06
CA GLN A 153 -23.55 3.68 -28.86
C GLN A 153 -23.24 2.28 -28.35
N GLU A 154 -22.87 1.39 -29.24
CA GLU A 154 -22.37 0.08 -28.85
C GLU A 154 -20.96 0.19 -28.27
N ILE A 155 -20.78 -0.25 -27.03
CA ILE A 155 -19.47 -0.28 -26.37
C ILE A 155 -18.67 -1.47 -26.90
N LYS A 156 -17.47 -1.19 -27.43
CA LYS A 156 -16.54 -2.24 -27.87
C LYS A 156 -15.78 -2.83 -26.67
N PRO A 157 -15.69 -4.17 -26.58
CA PRO A 157 -14.97 -4.80 -25.48
C PRO A 157 -13.47 -4.47 -25.51
N THR A 158 -12.92 -4.21 -24.32
CA THR A 158 -11.47 -4.06 -24.09
C THR A 158 -10.74 -5.38 -24.40
N VAL A 159 -9.40 -5.31 -24.53
CA VAL A 159 -8.57 -6.52 -24.70
C VAL A 159 -8.77 -7.49 -23.53
N TYR A 160 -8.87 -6.93 -22.31
CA TYR A 160 -9.14 -7.70 -21.11
C TYR A 160 -10.52 -8.37 -21.14
N ALA A 161 -11.57 -7.62 -21.49
CA ALA A 161 -12.93 -8.15 -21.58
C ALA A 161 -13.05 -9.24 -22.64
N LYS A 162 -12.40 -9.09 -23.80
CA LYS A 162 -12.34 -10.15 -24.82
C LYS A 162 -11.70 -11.43 -24.29
N ALA A 163 -10.56 -11.31 -23.63
CA ALA A 163 -9.88 -12.47 -23.04
C ALA A 163 -10.73 -13.13 -21.94
N LEU A 164 -11.47 -12.33 -21.16
CA LEU A 164 -12.38 -12.82 -20.13
C LEU A 164 -13.57 -13.57 -20.75
N MET A 165 -14.20 -13.00 -21.77
CA MET A 165 -15.31 -13.64 -22.52
C MET A 165 -14.87 -14.95 -23.18
N GLU A 166 -13.69 -14.97 -23.82
CA GLU A 166 -13.09 -16.21 -24.36
C GLU A 166 -12.85 -17.26 -23.28
N SER A 167 -12.51 -16.84 -22.05
CA SER A 167 -12.31 -17.77 -20.92
C SER A 167 -13.63 -18.39 -20.44
N TRP A 168 -14.74 -17.68 -20.57
CA TRP A 168 -16.06 -18.22 -20.24
C TRP A 168 -16.55 -19.22 -21.28
N GLU A 169 -16.28 -18.96 -22.57
CA GLU A 169 -16.63 -19.86 -23.67
C GLU A 169 -15.77 -21.13 -23.71
N ASN A 170 -14.51 -21.04 -23.27
CA ASN A 170 -13.54 -22.13 -23.33
C ASN A 170 -12.80 -22.32 -21.99
N PRO A 171 -13.47 -22.73 -20.90
CA PRO A 171 -12.88 -22.82 -19.58
C PRO A 171 -11.70 -23.81 -19.49
N GLU A 172 -11.67 -24.85 -20.34
CA GLU A 172 -10.58 -25.83 -20.37
C GLU A 172 -9.26 -25.24 -20.90
N LYS A 173 -9.33 -24.27 -21.80
CA LYS A 173 -8.17 -23.57 -22.38
C LYS A 173 -7.46 -22.68 -21.34
N TYR A 174 -8.19 -22.18 -20.34
CA TYR A 174 -7.73 -21.20 -19.35
C TYR A 174 -7.53 -21.77 -17.94
N GLN A 175 -7.76 -23.08 -17.71
CA GLN A 175 -7.49 -23.74 -16.42
C GLN A 175 -6.02 -23.74 -16.00
N ARG A 176 -5.10 -23.34 -16.89
CA ARG A 176 -3.70 -23.07 -16.55
C ARG A 176 -3.34 -21.66 -17.04
N PHE A 177 -3.14 -20.74 -16.14
CA PHE A 177 -2.29 -19.58 -16.41
C PHE A 177 -0.87 -20.09 -16.66
N ASN A 178 -0.61 -20.53 -17.90
CA ASN A 178 0.74 -20.71 -18.37
C ASN A 178 1.30 -19.32 -18.59
N PHE A 179 2.04 -18.79 -17.62
CA PHE A 179 2.97 -17.70 -17.91
C PHE A 179 3.88 -18.21 -19.04
N PRO A 180 4.05 -17.43 -20.14
CA PRO A 180 4.93 -17.83 -21.22
C PRO A 180 6.31 -18.14 -20.65
N SER A 181 6.89 -19.27 -21.06
CA SER A 181 8.25 -19.64 -20.69
C SER A 181 9.19 -18.51 -21.13
N LYS A 182 10.31 -18.32 -20.42
CA LYS A 182 11.31 -17.28 -20.72
C LYS A 182 11.77 -17.23 -22.19
N GLU A 183 11.57 -18.30 -22.94
CA GLU A 183 11.96 -18.44 -24.34
C GLU A 183 10.93 -17.87 -25.33
N GLU A 184 9.66 -17.67 -24.92
CA GLU A 184 8.61 -17.13 -25.80
C GLU A 184 8.37 -15.63 -25.66
N ALA A 185 8.96 -14.98 -24.65
CA ALA A 185 8.89 -13.54 -24.49
C ALA A 185 9.85 -12.83 -25.45
N LYS A 186 9.50 -12.74 -26.72
CA LYS A 186 10.16 -11.78 -27.63
C LYS A 186 9.96 -10.37 -27.06
N PRO A 187 11.03 -9.55 -27.00
CA PRO A 187 10.90 -8.17 -26.53
C PRO A 187 9.93 -7.42 -27.44
N ARG A 188 8.73 -7.14 -26.95
CA ARG A 188 7.77 -6.27 -27.66
C ARG A 188 8.35 -4.86 -27.63
N THR A 189 8.75 -4.39 -28.78
CA THR A 189 9.20 -3.01 -28.97
C THR A 189 8.05 -2.06 -28.60
N ARG A 190 8.35 -1.06 -27.78
CA ARG A 190 7.44 -0.05 -27.21
C ARG A 190 6.55 0.69 -28.24
N GLN A 191 6.79 0.49 -29.54
CA GLN A 191 6.09 1.16 -30.63
C GLN A 191 4.72 0.54 -31.00
N ASN A 192 4.40 -0.68 -30.54
CA ASN A 192 3.16 -1.36 -30.96
C ASN A 192 2.01 -1.27 -29.94
N ILE A 193 2.18 -0.61 -28.80
CA ILE A 193 1.12 -0.49 -27.77
C ILE A 193 0.22 0.73 -28.03
N ILE A 194 0.69 1.74 -28.74
CA ILE A 194 -0.05 3.00 -29.00
C ILE A 194 -0.93 2.92 -30.26
N ALA A 195 -0.74 1.92 -31.12
CA ALA A 195 -1.40 1.89 -32.45
C ALA A 195 -2.71 1.08 -32.53
N ALA A 196 -3.25 0.55 -31.43
CA ALA A 196 -4.36 -0.40 -31.48
C ALA A 196 -5.71 0.10 -30.94
N GLY A 197 -5.85 1.37 -30.56
CA GLY A 197 -7.10 1.93 -30.03
C GLY A 197 -7.70 2.96 -30.97
N ASP A 198 -8.82 2.65 -31.62
CA ASP A 198 -9.67 3.67 -32.23
C ASP A 198 -10.51 4.29 -31.10
N PHE A 199 -10.08 5.48 -30.62
CA PHE A 199 -10.75 6.21 -29.54
C PHE A 199 -11.80 7.21 -30.04
N SER A 200 -12.13 7.20 -31.34
CA SER A 200 -13.06 8.16 -31.96
C SER A 200 -14.47 8.13 -31.37
N ASN A 201 -14.88 7.01 -30.77
CA ASN A 201 -16.19 6.80 -30.19
C ASN A 201 -16.34 7.12 -28.71
N TYR A 202 -15.28 7.60 -28.04
CA TYR A 202 -15.37 7.97 -26.63
C TYR A 202 -15.89 9.39 -26.46
N ILE A 203 -16.72 9.63 -25.44
CA ILE A 203 -17.32 10.95 -25.14
C ILE A 203 -16.27 12.03 -24.95
N PHE A 204 -15.10 11.67 -24.38
CA PHE A 204 -13.97 12.57 -24.17
C PHE A 204 -12.91 12.49 -25.29
N ALA A 205 -13.22 11.81 -26.41
CA ALA A 205 -12.32 11.74 -27.57
C ALA A 205 -11.83 13.11 -28.07
N PRO A 206 -12.62 14.20 -28.05
CA PRO A 206 -12.14 15.51 -28.43
C PRO A 206 -11.01 16.05 -27.55
N MET A 207 -10.87 15.59 -26.31
CA MET A 207 -9.76 15.97 -25.44
C MET A 207 -8.44 15.29 -25.86
N TYR A 208 -8.51 14.17 -26.58
CA TYR A 208 -7.35 13.38 -27.00
C TYR A 208 -7.04 13.48 -28.51
N ASN A 209 -8.03 13.87 -29.34
CA ASN A 209 -7.88 14.06 -30.78
C ASN A 209 -7.79 15.54 -31.10
N TYR A 210 -6.70 16.22 -30.71
CA TYR A 210 -6.43 17.56 -31.19
C TYR A 210 -5.83 17.49 -32.60
N GLU A 211 -6.67 17.40 -33.64
CA GLU A 211 -6.31 17.95 -34.93
C GLU A 211 -6.45 19.47 -34.85
N ILE A 212 -5.33 20.15 -34.95
CA ILE A 212 -5.30 21.61 -34.99
C ILE A 212 -5.92 22.06 -36.33
N SER A 213 -7.24 22.25 -36.35
CA SER A 213 -7.86 23.09 -37.36
C SER A 213 -7.75 24.54 -36.84
N ALA A 214 -6.95 25.31 -37.55
CA ALA A 214 -6.89 26.76 -37.34
C ALA A 214 -8.22 27.37 -37.83
N GLU A 215 -9.11 27.71 -36.92
CA GLU A 215 -10.22 28.62 -37.14
C GLU A 215 -10.33 29.64 -35.99
N PRO A 216 -10.90 30.83 -36.29
CA PRO A 216 -10.51 32.04 -35.58
C PRO A 216 -11.23 32.26 -34.24
N GLU A 217 -10.54 32.99 -33.38
CA GLU A 217 -10.94 33.44 -32.06
C GLU A 217 -12.35 34.09 -32.06
N GLU A 218 -13.30 33.47 -31.33
CA GLU A 218 -14.47 34.19 -30.83
C GLU A 218 -14.22 34.63 -29.37
N ASP A 219 -14.35 35.93 -29.17
CA ASP A 219 -14.22 36.63 -27.88
C ASP A 219 -15.24 36.12 -26.85
N PHE A 220 -14.77 35.52 -25.75
CA PHE A 220 -15.57 35.38 -24.53
C PHE A 220 -15.24 36.51 -23.55
N PRO A 221 -16.23 37.10 -22.90
CA PRO A 221 -16.02 38.24 -22.03
C PRO A 221 -15.31 37.88 -20.72
N ASP A 222 -14.33 38.67 -20.45
CA ASP A 222 -13.41 38.77 -19.34
C ASP A 222 -14.06 38.59 -17.95
N SER A 223 -13.72 37.55 -17.22
CA SER A 223 -13.87 37.50 -15.77
C SER A 223 -12.50 37.75 -15.13
N THR A 224 -12.31 39.00 -14.77
CA THR A 224 -11.16 39.52 -14.04
C THR A 224 -10.95 38.79 -12.72
N MET A 225 -9.91 37.93 -12.69
CA MET A 225 -9.09 37.73 -11.51
C MET A 225 -7.64 37.74 -11.96
N ALA A 226 -6.95 38.78 -11.52
CA ALA A 226 -5.57 39.03 -11.86
C ALA A 226 -4.65 37.93 -11.34
N SER A 227 -3.88 37.33 -12.24
CA SER A 227 -2.58 36.77 -11.92
C SER A 227 -1.62 37.17 -13.04
N GLU A 228 -0.65 37.95 -12.65
CA GLU A 228 0.42 38.47 -13.48
C GLU A 228 1.30 37.33 -14.05
N ASP A 229 1.74 37.60 -15.29
CA ASP A 229 2.86 37.00 -16.00
C ASP A 229 2.84 35.46 -16.29
N THR A 230 2.12 35.11 -17.35
CA THR A 230 2.51 33.97 -18.17
C THR A 230 2.88 34.45 -19.58
N THR A 231 4.16 34.64 -19.83
CA THR A 231 4.69 34.76 -21.18
C THR A 231 4.37 33.47 -21.94
N LYS A 232 3.36 33.53 -22.82
CA LYS A 232 3.00 32.45 -23.76
C LYS A 232 4.19 32.23 -24.70
N GLN A 233 5.01 31.22 -24.45
CA GLN A 233 5.94 30.72 -25.45
C GLN A 233 5.15 29.80 -26.40
N THR A 234 4.66 30.36 -27.50
CA THR A 234 4.14 29.58 -28.62
C THR A 234 5.29 28.91 -29.34
N THR A 235 5.43 27.59 -29.18
CA THR A 235 6.36 26.83 -29.99
C THR A 235 5.78 26.63 -31.38
N LYS A 236 6.52 27.08 -32.43
CA LYS A 236 6.19 26.98 -33.86
C LYS A 236 6.11 25.56 -34.44
N SER A 237 5.97 24.51 -33.64
CA SER A 237 6.04 23.12 -34.09
C SER A 237 4.97 22.18 -33.54
N GLY A 238 3.74 22.65 -33.29
CA GLY A 238 2.61 21.75 -32.95
C GLY A 238 2.80 20.90 -31.67
N ARG A 239 3.73 21.26 -30.80
CA ARG A 239 3.94 20.61 -29.50
C ARG A 239 3.21 21.41 -28.42
N TYR A 240 2.68 20.70 -27.43
CA TYR A 240 2.07 21.33 -26.25
C TYR A 240 3.03 22.34 -25.62
N PRO A 241 2.52 23.47 -25.10
CA PRO A 241 3.33 24.42 -24.37
C PRO A 241 3.91 23.74 -23.12
N VAL A 242 5.24 23.75 -23.02
CA VAL A 242 5.95 23.22 -21.85
C VAL A 242 6.11 24.36 -20.85
N PHE A 243 5.46 24.27 -19.72
CA PHE A 243 5.63 25.19 -18.61
C PHE A 243 6.74 24.69 -17.67
N PRO A 244 7.58 25.60 -17.11
CA PRO A 244 8.53 25.18 -16.08
C PRO A 244 7.75 24.71 -14.86
N TYR A 245 8.07 23.50 -14.41
CA TYR A 245 7.50 22.93 -13.20
C TYR A 245 7.86 23.77 -11.98
N LYS A 246 6.87 24.15 -11.19
CA LYS A 246 7.04 24.81 -9.88
C LYS A 246 6.71 23.79 -8.80
N THR A 247 7.67 23.49 -7.92
CA THR A 247 7.45 22.61 -6.77
C THR A 247 6.39 23.23 -5.86
N ASN A 248 5.31 22.51 -5.65
CA ASN A 248 4.23 22.87 -4.73
C ASN A 248 3.88 21.64 -3.91
N PHE A 249 3.96 21.77 -2.58
CA PHE A 249 3.67 20.67 -1.67
C PHE A 249 2.20 20.60 -1.36
N SER A 250 1.61 19.42 -1.47
CA SER A 250 0.31 19.04 -0.95
C SER A 250 0.46 18.16 0.29
N LEU A 251 -0.53 18.24 1.18
CA LEU A 251 -0.62 17.34 2.32
C LEU A 251 -1.30 16.04 1.86
N ASP A 252 -0.54 14.93 1.82
CA ASP A 252 -1.04 13.64 1.36
C ASP A 252 -1.66 12.83 2.50
N VAL A 253 -1.02 12.88 3.67
CA VAL A 253 -1.49 12.18 4.87
C VAL A 253 -1.35 13.07 6.09
N ALA A 254 -2.42 13.16 6.87
CA ALA A 254 -2.41 13.68 8.24
C ALA A 254 -3.05 12.63 9.14
N TYR A 255 -2.26 12.08 10.03
CA TYR A 255 -2.72 11.14 11.05
C TYR A 255 -2.34 11.67 12.42
N GLY A 256 -3.25 11.56 13.36
CA GLY A 256 -2.97 11.93 14.73
C GLY A 256 -3.90 11.21 15.69
N GLU A 257 -3.34 10.77 16.81
CA GLU A 257 -4.10 10.26 17.94
C GLU A 257 -3.56 10.87 19.24
N ALA A 258 -4.43 11.04 20.21
CA ALA A 258 -4.05 11.54 21.52
C ALA A 258 -4.76 10.72 22.60
N GLY A 259 -4.05 10.45 23.67
CA GLY A 259 -4.54 9.72 24.83
C GLY A 259 -4.05 10.38 26.12
N TYR A 260 -4.73 10.08 27.22
CA TYR A 260 -4.30 10.50 28.54
C TYR A 260 -4.07 9.26 29.42
N SER A 261 -2.93 9.25 30.07
CA SER A 261 -2.54 8.22 31.04
C SER A 261 -2.30 8.84 32.41
N ASN A 262 -2.76 8.21 33.48
CA ASN A 262 -2.49 8.67 34.83
C ASN A 262 -1.00 8.62 35.22
N LEU A 263 -0.20 7.82 34.50
CA LEU A 263 1.24 7.67 34.73
C LEU A 263 2.08 8.67 33.91
N TRP A 264 1.68 8.91 32.66
CA TRP A 264 2.48 9.65 31.68
C TRP A 264 1.82 10.95 31.19
N GLY A 265 0.62 11.29 31.71
CA GLY A 265 -0.10 12.50 31.30
C GLY A 265 -0.67 12.41 29.89
N LEU A 266 -0.69 13.53 29.20
CA LEU A 266 -1.12 13.63 27.80
C LEU A 266 -0.04 13.07 26.88
N GLN A 267 -0.43 12.14 26.03
CA GLN A 267 0.40 11.53 24.99
C GLN A 267 -0.28 11.72 23.64
N GLY A 268 0.51 11.88 22.60
CA GLY A 268 -0.05 12.00 21.25
C GLY A 268 0.96 11.65 20.18
N THR A 269 0.51 10.88 19.20
CA THR A 269 1.26 10.61 17.99
C THR A 269 0.68 11.40 16.83
N THR A 270 1.54 12.07 16.07
CA THR A 270 1.12 12.82 14.89
C THR A 270 2.09 12.55 13.74
N VAL A 271 1.54 12.30 12.55
CA VAL A 271 2.32 12.11 11.33
C VAL A 271 1.72 12.97 10.23
N PHE A 272 2.56 13.77 9.59
CA PHE A 272 2.24 14.51 8.37
C PHE A 272 3.16 14.05 7.25
N TYR A 273 2.57 13.80 6.11
CA TYR A 273 3.30 13.49 4.90
C TYR A 273 2.88 14.44 3.80
N PHE A 274 3.86 15.06 3.15
CA PHE A 274 3.66 15.99 2.06
C PHE A 274 4.47 15.52 0.85
N SER A 275 3.90 15.65 -0.33
CA SER A 275 4.65 15.50 -1.57
C SER A 275 4.33 16.61 -2.56
N ASP A 276 5.17 16.73 -3.57
CA ASP A 276 4.81 17.51 -4.75
C ASP A 276 4.03 16.63 -5.74
N VAL A 277 3.33 17.25 -6.67
CA VAL A 277 2.45 16.57 -7.64
C VAL A 277 3.16 15.44 -8.41
N LEU A 278 4.47 15.57 -8.65
CA LEU A 278 5.27 14.54 -9.33
C LEU A 278 5.87 13.50 -8.38
N GLY A 279 5.70 13.64 -7.06
CA GLY A 279 6.33 12.77 -6.06
C GLY A 279 7.86 12.88 -5.99
N ASN A 280 8.43 13.90 -6.63
CA ASN A 280 9.87 14.13 -6.68
C ASN A 280 10.44 14.67 -5.38
N HIS A 281 9.63 15.38 -4.62
CA HIS A 281 9.95 15.99 -3.35
C HIS A 281 8.99 15.46 -2.30
N GLN A 282 9.51 14.85 -1.25
CA GLN A 282 8.72 14.29 -0.18
C GLN A 282 9.21 14.83 1.16
N LEU A 283 8.28 15.25 2.02
CA LEU A 283 8.56 15.73 3.36
C LEU A 283 7.69 14.95 4.34
N ALA A 284 8.33 14.33 5.34
CA ALA A 284 7.65 13.62 6.39
C ALA A 284 8.00 14.24 7.75
N LEU A 285 6.99 14.54 8.55
CA LEU A 285 7.11 14.97 9.93
C LEU A 285 6.35 13.98 10.82
N GLY A 286 7.02 13.41 11.80
CA GLY A 286 6.40 12.55 12.79
C GLY A 286 6.78 12.99 14.19
N THR A 287 5.82 12.90 15.11
CA THR A 287 6.02 13.16 16.52
C THR A 287 5.29 12.12 17.36
N GLU A 288 5.95 11.66 18.43
CA GLU A 288 5.30 10.98 19.53
C GLU A 288 5.54 11.84 20.76
N MET A 289 4.54 12.67 21.08
CA MET A 289 4.65 13.66 22.15
C MET A 289 4.31 13.06 23.49
N TYR A 290 5.24 13.21 24.43
CA TYR A 290 5.04 13.09 25.86
C TYR A 290 4.97 14.50 26.47
N ILE A 291 4.94 14.61 27.77
CA ILE A 291 4.72 15.86 28.51
C ILE A 291 5.61 17.04 28.07
N ASP A 292 6.82 16.78 27.60
CA ASP A 292 7.77 17.80 27.15
C ASP A 292 8.56 17.36 25.91
N LEU A 293 9.16 18.35 25.24
CA LEU A 293 9.95 18.11 24.02
C LEU A 293 11.24 17.32 24.27
N GLU A 294 11.78 17.35 25.48
CA GLU A 294 13.01 16.62 25.83
C GLU A 294 12.78 15.11 25.91
N ASN A 295 11.56 14.72 26.23
CA ASN A 295 11.14 13.34 26.41
C ASN A 295 10.26 12.81 25.28
N SER A 296 10.07 13.58 24.23
CA SER A 296 9.25 13.25 23.07
C SER A 296 10.11 12.74 21.91
N ASP A 297 9.52 11.87 21.10
CA ASP A 297 10.12 11.43 19.84
C ASP A 297 9.64 12.32 18.70
N TYR A 298 10.56 12.73 17.84
CA TYR A 298 10.20 13.47 16.62
C TYR A 298 11.22 13.24 15.51
N TYR A 299 10.75 13.28 14.29
CA TYR A 299 11.60 13.28 13.12
C TYR A 299 11.06 14.22 12.04
N LEU A 300 11.97 14.76 11.27
CA LEU A 300 11.71 15.53 10.06
C LEU A 300 12.60 14.97 8.96
N SER A 301 11.97 14.44 7.91
CA SER A 301 12.66 13.84 6.78
C SER A 301 12.28 14.54 5.48
N TYR A 302 13.28 14.85 4.67
CA TYR A 302 13.08 15.35 3.31
C TYR A 302 13.79 14.42 2.33
N MET A 303 13.08 14.04 1.27
CA MET A 303 13.59 13.21 0.19
C MET A 303 13.46 13.91 -1.16
N TYR A 304 14.50 13.81 -1.96
CA TYR A 304 14.55 14.27 -3.35
C TYR A 304 14.73 13.08 -4.30
N LEU A 305 13.70 12.80 -5.10
CA LEU A 305 13.56 11.60 -5.93
C LEU A 305 13.55 11.87 -7.44
N ALA A 306 13.64 13.14 -7.86
CA ALA A 306 13.52 13.55 -9.27
C ALA A 306 14.58 12.96 -10.21
N LYS A 307 15.67 12.42 -9.69
CA LYS A 307 16.79 11.91 -10.50
C LYS A 307 17.07 10.45 -10.17
N ARG A 308 17.88 9.80 -10.99
CA ARG A 308 18.29 8.41 -10.77
C ARG A 308 18.92 8.17 -9.39
N THR A 309 19.55 9.16 -8.79
CA THR A 309 20.04 9.09 -7.41
C THR A 309 19.03 9.78 -6.50
N ASN A 310 18.47 9.02 -5.56
CA ASN A 310 17.62 9.53 -4.50
C ASN A 310 18.48 10.10 -3.39
N TRP A 311 18.12 11.27 -2.90
CA TRP A 311 18.82 11.94 -1.80
C TRP A 311 17.84 12.11 -0.64
N GLY A 312 18.33 11.94 0.57
CA GLY A 312 17.56 12.12 1.79
C GLY A 312 18.34 12.87 2.85
N ILE A 313 17.64 13.66 3.64
CA ILE A 313 18.12 14.24 4.89
C ILE A 313 17.03 14.05 5.94
N THR A 314 17.41 13.52 7.10
CA THR A 314 16.50 13.30 8.22
C THR A 314 17.11 13.81 9.50
N GLY A 315 16.40 14.71 10.18
CA GLY A 315 16.67 15.07 11.58
C GLY A 315 15.80 14.22 12.49
N PHE A 316 16.35 13.68 13.56
CA PHE A 316 15.62 12.82 14.48
C PHE A 316 16.01 13.08 15.93
N HIS A 317 15.04 12.81 16.81
CA HIS A 317 15.21 12.77 18.26
C HIS A 317 14.33 11.68 18.83
N THR A 318 14.89 10.81 19.66
CA THR A 318 14.16 9.77 20.39
C THR A 318 14.55 9.75 21.85
N SER A 319 13.60 9.49 22.73
CA SER A 319 13.80 9.43 24.17
C SER A 319 13.10 8.20 24.75
N ASN A 320 13.88 7.28 25.26
CA ASN A 320 13.40 6.02 25.83
C ASN A 320 13.73 5.92 27.29
N PHE A 321 12.80 5.38 28.07
CA PHE A 321 12.95 5.15 29.51
C PHE A 321 12.89 3.67 29.82
N TRP A 322 13.82 3.22 30.66
CA TRP A 322 13.82 1.86 31.21
C TRP A 322 14.01 1.88 32.73
N ASN A 323 13.27 1.02 33.40
CA ASN A 323 13.47 0.81 34.82
C ASN A 323 14.81 0.07 35.06
N TYR A 324 15.68 0.67 35.81
CA TYR A 324 16.96 0.10 36.22
C TYR A 324 16.95 -0.14 37.74
N GLY A 325 16.43 -1.30 38.16
CA GLY A 325 16.20 -1.62 39.57
C GLY A 325 14.97 -0.93 40.17
N PHE A 326 14.83 -0.95 41.48
CA PHE A 326 13.61 -0.50 42.17
C PHE A 326 13.44 1.02 42.26
N PHE A 327 14.53 1.78 42.19
CA PHE A 327 14.52 3.23 42.48
C PHE A 327 15.23 4.09 41.41
N THR A 328 15.62 3.51 40.30
CA THR A 328 16.37 4.22 39.27
C THR A 328 15.74 4.00 37.91
N VAL A 329 15.54 5.09 37.17
CA VAL A 329 15.17 5.09 35.77
C VAL A 329 16.35 5.46 34.90
N PHE A 330 16.59 4.69 33.87
CA PHE A 330 17.57 4.96 32.85
C PHE A 330 16.90 5.64 31.67
N ARG A 331 17.31 6.88 31.35
CA ARG A 331 16.83 7.61 30.16
C ARG A 331 17.91 7.59 29.07
N LEU A 332 17.51 7.17 27.88
CA LEU A 332 18.34 7.18 26.69
C LEU A 332 17.75 8.15 25.68
N ARG A 333 18.48 9.23 25.36
CA ARG A 333 18.15 10.16 24.28
C ARG A 333 19.09 9.97 23.11
N ASN A 334 18.54 9.84 21.91
CA ASN A 334 19.28 9.76 20.67
C ASN A 334 18.82 10.90 19.76
N TYR A 335 19.74 11.68 19.24
CA TYR A 335 19.40 12.76 18.31
C TYR A 335 20.52 12.97 17.31
N GLY A 336 20.14 13.41 16.12
CA GLY A 336 21.11 13.57 15.06
C GLY A 336 20.54 13.98 13.72
N LEU A 337 21.45 13.94 12.74
CA LEU A 337 21.13 14.17 11.33
C LEU A 337 21.65 12.98 10.53
N ASP A 338 20.82 12.47 9.64
CA ASP A 338 21.17 11.44 8.66
C ASP A 338 21.11 12.01 7.25
N PHE A 339 22.20 11.87 6.51
CA PHE A 339 22.24 12.11 5.08
C PHE A 339 22.29 10.78 4.36
N SER A 340 21.43 10.58 3.40
CA SER A 340 21.38 9.34 2.62
C SER A 340 21.36 9.60 1.13
N ALA A 341 22.00 8.70 0.38
CA ALA A 341 21.95 8.67 -1.06
C ALA A 341 21.76 7.23 -1.53
N SER A 342 20.81 7.01 -2.42
CA SER A 342 20.54 5.69 -3.00
C SER A 342 20.57 5.79 -4.51
N ARG A 343 21.45 5.00 -5.14
CA ARG A 343 21.62 4.98 -6.60
C ARG A 343 21.33 3.59 -7.15
N PRO A 344 20.25 3.41 -7.90
CA PRO A 344 20.00 2.14 -8.59
C PRO A 344 20.99 1.94 -9.74
N SER A 345 21.62 0.76 -9.78
CA SER A 345 22.45 0.30 -10.90
C SER A 345 21.60 -0.43 -11.93
N SER A 346 20.57 -1.15 -11.47
CA SER A 346 19.56 -1.85 -12.29
C SER A 346 18.19 -1.78 -11.63
N HIS A 347 17.17 -2.42 -12.22
CA HIS A 347 15.86 -2.58 -11.59
C HIS A 347 15.90 -3.38 -10.28
N PHE A 348 16.93 -4.19 -10.09
CA PHE A 348 17.06 -5.12 -8.97
C PHE A 348 18.20 -4.77 -8.01
N SER A 349 19.09 -3.85 -8.38
CA SER A 349 20.27 -3.54 -7.58
C SER A 349 20.46 -2.05 -7.37
N ARG A 350 20.89 -1.69 -6.16
CA ARG A 350 21.22 -0.31 -5.79
C ARG A 350 22.38 -0.27 -4.79
N THR A 351 23.10 0.83 -4.82
CA THR A 351 24.09 1.19 -3.83
C THR A 351 23.53 2.28 -2.94
N GLU A 352 23.69 2.13 -1.64
CA GLU A 352 23.25 3.07 -0.62
C GLU A 352 24.47 3.66 0.07
N LEU A 353 24.48 4.98 0.24
CA LEU A 353 25.45 5.70 1.03
C LEU A 353 24.73 6.42 2.15
N GLY A 354 25.28 6.41 3.34
CA GLY A 354 24.74 7.09 4.49
C GLY A 354 25.84 7.80 5.28
N LEU A 355 25.48 8.92 5.88
CA LEU A 355 26.34 9.62 6.84
C LEU A 355 25.45 10.14 7.98
N THR A 356 25.53 9.49 9.12
CA THR A 356 24.73 9.85 10.29
C THR A 356 25.61 10.55 11.33
N SER A 357 25.26 11.77 11.72
CA SER A 357 25.77 12.41 12.92
C SER A 357 24.88 11.99 14.06
N TYR A 358 25.41 11.22 15.00
CA TYR A 358 24.65 10.55 16.03
C TYR A 358 25.12 10.95 17.42
N ASN A 359 24.22 11.50 18.22
CA ASN A 359 24.46 11.92 19.58
C ASN A 359 23.60 11.08 20.52
N VAL A 360 24.21 10.53 21.55
CA VAL A 360 23.56 9.73 22.57
C VAL A 360 23.79 10.36 23.92
N GLU A 361 22.71 10.57 24.65
CA GLU A 361 22.76 11.00 26.06
C GLU A 361 22.09 9.95 26.93
N GLN A 362 22.81 9.45 27.87
CA GLN A 362 22.34 8.48 28.87
C GLN A 362 22.30 9.15 30.24
N LYS A 363 21.15 9.10 30.90
CA LYS A 363 20.98 9.62 32.25
C LYS A 363 20.40 8.56 33.18
N TYR A 364 20.97 8.45 34.35
CA TYR A 364 20.42 7.68 35.46
C TYR A 364 19.73 8.62 36.42
N ILE A 365 18.45 8.42 36.67
CA ILE A 365 17.59 9.31 37.45
C ILE A 365 16.99 8.52 38.62
N LEU A 366 17.10 9.04 39.83
CA LEU A 366 16.41 8.49 41.00
C LEU A 366 14.92 8.76 40.92
N THR A 367 14.10 7.71 40.95
CA THR A 367 12.64 7.82 40.79
C THR A 367 11.97 8.60 41.91
N LEU A 368 12.53 8.56 43.12
CA LEU A 368 11.96 9.19 44.30
C LEU A 368 12.22 10.69 44.38
N THR A 369 13.38 11.16 43.93
CA THR A 369 13.80 12.55 44.06
C THR A 369 13.89 13.29 42.73
N GLY A 370 13.88 12.56 41.59
CA GLY A 370 14.19 13.14 40.30
C GLY A 370 15.64 13.57 40.10
N GLU A 371 16.54 13.22 41.06
CA GLU A 371 17.94 13.60 41.02
C GLU A 371 18.71 12.83 39.95
N GLU A 372 19.48 13.55 39.12
CA GLU A 372 20.37 12.95 38.11
C GLU A 372 21.66 12.44 38.79
N LEU A 373 21.82 11.12 38.80
CA LEU A 373 22.98 10.48 39.39
C LEU A 373 24.21 10.55 38.50
N TYR A 374 24.03 10.28 37.22
CA TYR A 374 25.10 10.19 36.26
C TYR A 374 24.60 10.50 34.84
N THR A 375 25.41 11.26 34.09
CA THR A 375 25.12 11.57 32.68
C THR A 375 26.33 11.20 31.83
N TYR A 376 26.11 10.35 30.84
CA TYR A 376 27.11 9.95 29.85
C TYR A 376 26.69 10.44 28.47
N ARG A 377 27.63 10.98 27.69
CA ARG A 377 27.36 11.51 26.32
C ARG A 377 28.37 10.97 25.33
N ILE A 378 27.84 10.49 24.20
CA ILE A 378 28.61 10.05 23.04
C ILE A 378 28.20 10.91 21.84
N ASN A 379 29.19 11.34 21.08
CA ASN A 379 28.98 12.02 19.81
C ASN A 379 29.77 11.24 18.76
N THR A 380 29.12 10.72 17.75
CA THR A 380 29.80 9.94 16.73
C THR A 380 29.28 10.23 15.33
N ILE A 381 30.11 9.93 14.34
CA ILE A 381 29.75 10.02 12.92
C ILE A 381 29.85 8.60 12.37
N LEU A 382 28.78 8.17 11.70
CA LEU A 382 28.61 6.83 11.17
C LEU A 382 28.49 6.87 9.62
N PRO A 383 29.60 6.89 8.88
CA PRO A 383 29.55 6.59 7.46
C PRO A 383 29.10 5.14 7.24
N ARG A 384 28.18 4.98 6.28
CA ARG A 384 27.62 3.69 5.86
C ARG A 384 27.68 3.54 4.35
N VAL A 385 28.02 2.35 3.90
CA VAL A 385 27.92 1.94 2.50
C VAL A 385 27.15 0.63 2.45
N GLY A 386 26.08 0.59 1.68
CA GLY A 386 25.25 -0.59 1.50
C GLY A 386 25.13 -0.99 0.03
N PHE A 387 25.09 -2.27 -0.22
CA PHE A 387 24.72 -2.82 -1.52
C PHE A 387 23.50 -3.70 -1.35
N VAL A 388 22.47 -3.47 -2.17
CA VAL A 388 21.20 -4.20 -2.14
C VAL A 388 20.94 -4.79 -3.51
N TYR A 389 20.60 -6.08 -3.52
CA TYR A 389 20.08 -6.78 -4.68
C TYR A 389 18.76 -7.46 -4.30
N ASP A 390 17.68 -7.22 -5.02
CA ASP A 390 16.37 -7.81 -4.75
C ASP A 390 15.63 -8.03 -6.08
N ASN A 391 15.54 -9.28 -6.51
CA ASN A 391 14.70 -9.72 -7.62
C ASN A 391 13.65 -10.72 -7.16
N SER A 392 13.28 -10.68 -5.87
CA SER A 392 12.30 -11.59 -5.32
C SER A 392 10.91 -11.36 -5.91
N LEU A 393 10.25 -12.45 -6.25
CA LEU A 393 8.85 -12.48 -6.65
C LEU A 393 8.00 -12.75 -5.40
N TRP A 394 7.08 -11.84 -5.12
CA TRP A 394 6.18 -11.95 -3.98
C TRP A 394 4.91 -12.72 -4.33
N GLY A 395 4.51 -13.65 -3.47
CA GLY A 395 3.16 -14.17 -3.39
C GLY A 395 2.28 -13.26 -2.53
N TYR A 396 1.14 -13.77 -2.10
CA TYR A 396 0.20 -12.99 -1.29
C TYR A 396 0.76 -12.59 0.08
N LEU A 397 1.50 -13.48 0.76
CA LEU A 397 2.00 -13.24 2.12
C LEU A 397 3.53 -13.13 2.21
N TYR A 398 4.27 -13.75 1.30
CA TYR A 398 5.73 -13.85 1.40
C TYR A 398 6.38 -14.00 0.01
N PRO A 399 7.70 -13.74 -0.09
CA PRO A 399 8.44 -14.01 -1.33
C PRO A 399 8.47 -15.51 -1.64
N ILE A 400 8.17 -15.85 -2.90
CA ILE A 400 8.06 -17.26 -3.36
C ILE A 400 9.22 -17.66 -4.28
N ASP A 401 9.85 -16.71 -4.98
CA ASP A 401 11.00 -17.00 -5.85
C ASP A 401 11.96 -15.81 -5.88
N GLY A 402 13.20 -16.04 -6.32
CA GLY A 402 14.20 -15.00 -6.50
C GLY A 402 15.24 -14.93 -5.39
N TRP A 403 15.98 -13.84 -5.39
CA TRP A 403 17.08 -13.54 -4.46
C TRP A 403 16.86 -12.20 -3.78
N ARG A 404 17.24 -12.12 -2.51
CA ARG A 404 17.49 -10.87 -1.80
C ARG A 404 18.87 -10.94 -1.19
N ALA A 405 19.68 -9.94 -1.42
CA ALA A 405 20.99 -9.83 -0.81
C ALA A 405 21.22 -8.39 -0.37
N ARG A 406 21.75 -8.24 0.82
CA ARG A 406 22.18 -6.96 1.38
C ARG A 406 23.54 -7.14 2.03
N VAL A 407 24.46 -6.23 1.74
CA VAL A 407 25.75 -6.13 2.42
C VAL A 407 25.93 -4.71 2.87
N ASP A 408 26.15 -4.49 4.15
CA ASP A 408 26.36 -3.19 4.74
C ASP A 408 27.75 -3.13 5.38
N PHE A 409 28.43 -2.02 5.16
CA PHE A 409 29.62 -1.61 5.87
C PHE A 409 29.30 -0.33 6.63
N ILE A 410 29.56 -0.33 7.94
CA ILE A 410 29.39 0.82 8.83
C ILE A 410 30.72 1.05 9.56
N ALA A 411 31.10 2.30 9.69
CA ALA A 411 32.29 2.65 10.47
C ALA A 411 31.99 3.80 11.43
N SER A 412 32.71 3.85 12.52
CA SER A 412 32.74 4.97 13.44
C SER A 412 34.20 5.35 13.68
N PRO A 413 34.72 6.35 12.98
CA PRO A 413 36.10 6.79 13.16
C PRO A 413 36.23 7.57 14.47
N LYS A 414 37.32 7.35 15.17
CA LYS A 414 37.64 8.13 16.38
C LYS A 414 38.10 9.54 16.00
N TYR A 415 37.33 10.56 16.38
CA TYR A 415 37.68 11.96 16.15
C TYR A 415 37.65 12.80 17.45
N SER A 416 37.10 12.26 18.53
CA SER A 416 37.06 12.89 19.86
C SER A 416 37.18 11.86 20.97
N ALA A 417 37.36 12.34 22.22
CA ALA A 417 37.37 11.48 23.39
C ALA A 417 36.01 10.80 23.67
N LYS A 418 34.92 11.41 23.17
CA LYS A 418 33.54 10.93 23.31
C LYS A 418 33.01 10.21 22.06
N SER A 419 33.82 10.02 21.01
CA SER A 419 33.41 9.28 19.82
C SER A 419 33.71 7.79 19.98
N LEU A 420 32.87 6.98 19.35
CA LEU A 420 33.10 5.54 19.24
C LEU A 420 34.21 5.26 18.20
N GLU A 421 34.79 4.07 18.32
CA GLU A 421 35.81 3.58 17.40
C GLU A 421 35.52 2.12 17.04
N PHE A 422 34.91 1.91 15.89
CA PHE A 422 34.62 0.57 15.38
C PHE A 422 34.38 0.57 13.87
N TYR A 423 34.43 -0.61 13.28
CA TYR A 423 33.83 -0.90 11.98
C TYR A 423 33.06 -2.21 12.04
N SER A 424 32.04 -2.31 11.21
CA SER A 424 31.14 -3.44 11.15
C SER A 424 30.82 -3.78 9.70
N VAL A 425 30.77 -5.06 9.40
CA VAL A 425 30.32 -5.60 8.11
C VAL A 425 29.21 -6.59 8.40
N GLN A 426 28.11 -6.47 7.69
CA GLN A 426 26.98 -7.39 7.78
C GLN A 426 26.56 -7.83 6.39
N ALA A 427 26.18 -9.09 6.25
CA ALA A 427 25.63 -9.64 5.03
C ALA A 427 24.38 -10.48 5.35
N ASP A 428 23.32 -10.27 4.59
CA ASP A 428 22.06 -11.03 4.62
C ASP A 428 21.74 -11.46 3.20
N ILE A 429 21.76 -12.75 2.93
CA ILE A 429 21.51 -13.32 1.62
C ILE A 429 20.34 -14.31 1.75
N ARG A 430 19.33 -14.12 0.91
CA ARG A 430 18.14 -14.97 0.91
C ARG A 430 17.89 -15.50 -0.49
N ARG A 431 17.54 -16.77 -0.57
CA ARG A 431 17.09 -17.43 -1.79
C ARG A 431 15.70 -18.00 -1.56
N TYR A 432 14.79 -17.66 -2.45
CA TYR A 432 13.46 -18.24 -2.49
C TYR A 432 13.37 -19.15 -3.71
N LEU A 433 12.82 -20.34 -3.52
CA LEU A 433 12.67 -21.36 -4.55
C LEU A 433 11.21 -21.76 -4.64
N LYS A 434 10.57 -21.34 -5.71
CA LYS A 434 9.18 -21.70 -6.00
C LYS A 434 9.13 -23.14 -6.48
N LEU A 435 8.40 -23.99 -5.77
CA LEU A 435 8.08 -25.34 -6.24
C LEU A 435 6.84 -25.33 -7.14
N ASN A 436 5.79 -24.63 -6.68
CA ASN A 436 4.57 -24.35 -7.44
C ASN A 436 3.90 -23.08 -6.86
N MET A 437 2.62 -22.82 -7.17
CA MET A 437 1.93 -21.62 -6.69
C MET A 437 1.75 -21.61 -5.16
N ASP A 438 1.68 -22.76 -4.53
CA ASP A 438 1.32 -22.93 -3.12
C ASP A 438 2.52 -23.27 -2.22
N TYR A 439 3.61 -23.78 -2.79
CA TYR A 439 4.75 -24.32 -2.03
C TYR A 439 6.05 -23.65 -2.43
N SER A 440 6.83 -23.26 -1.44
CA SER A 440 8.15 -22.66 -1.68
C SER A 440 9.14 -23.03 -0.58
N PHE A 441 10.43 -22.98 -0.93
CA PHE A 441 11.52 -22.97 0.03
C PHE A 441 12.06 -21.55 0.20
N GLY A 442 12.36 -21.19 1.46
CA GLY A 442 13.12 -20.00 1.81
C GLY A 442 14.44 -20.42 2.46
N LEU A 443 15.54 -19.95 1.93
CA LEU A 443 16.87 -20.07 2.54
C LEU A 443 17.37 -18.67 2.90
N ARG A 444 17.96 -18.53 4.09
CA ARG A 444 18.63 -17.30 4.52
C ARG A 444 19.98 -17.64 5.13
N LEU A 445 20.98 -16.88 4.73
CA LEU A 445 22.28 -16.83 5.34
C LEU A 445 22.54 -15.40 5.78
N SER A 446 22.71 -15.20 7.09
CA SER A 446 23.02 -13.89 7.63
C SER A 446 24.27 -13.99 8.51
N THR A 447 25.20 -13.05 8.35
CA THR A 447 26.45 -13.02 9.10
C THR A 447 26.88 -11.59 9.33
N GLY A 448 27.55 -11.35 10.46
CA GLY A 448 28.09 -10.05 10.81
C GLY A 448 29.38 -10.16 11.61
N PHE A 449 30.19 -9.14 11.40
CA PHE A 449 31.49 -9.00 12.06
C PHE A 449 31.70 -7.55 12.43
N SER A 450 32.08 -7.29 13.66
CA SER A 450 32.47 -5.95 14.12
C SER A 450 33.76 -6.01 14.91
N ASN A 451 34.61 -4.99 14.73
CA ASN A 451 35.88 -4.86 15.43
C ASN A 451 36.17 -3.39 15.75
N GLY A 452 37.01 -3.17 16.75
CA GLY A 452 37.40 -1.86 17.25
C GLY A 452 37.25 -1.77 18.75
N LYS A 453 37.64 -0.63 19.34
CA LYS A 453 37.57 -0.42 20.78
C LYS A 453 36.14 -0.52 21.33
N ASN A 454 35.16 -0.06 20.52
CA ASN A 454 33.73 -0.09 20.84
C ASN A 454 33.00 -0.95 19.80
N ALA A 455 33.50 -2.18 19.55
CA ALA A 455 32.89 -3.07 18.54
C ALA A 455 31.40 -3.21 18.76
N GLN A 456 30.62 -3.10 17.68
CA GLN A 456 29.18 -3.32 17.67
C GLN A 456 28.85 -4.73 18.17
N ARG A 457 27.78 -4.86 18.92
CA ARG A 457 27.30 -6.14 19.44
C ARG A 457 26.11 -6.62 18.65
N PHE A 458 26.07 -7.93 18.44
CA PHE A 458 24.98 -8.63 17.80
C PHE A 458 24.30 -9.52 18.83
N PHE A 459 22.99 -9.30 19.01
CA PHE A 459 22.14 -10.15 19.82
C PHE A 459 21.38 -11.11 18.91
N LEU A 460 21.43 -12.39 19.20
CA LEU A 460 20.80 -13.43 18.42
C LEU A 460 19.83 -14.24 19.26
N GLY A 461 18.64 -14.47 18.77
CA GLY A 461 17.62 -15.31 19.38
C GLY A 461 16.22 -14.73 19.29
N GLY A 462 15.21 -15.59 19.37
CA GLY A 462 13.82 -15.26 19.31
C GLY A 462 13.27 -15.09 17.89
N GLU A 463 12.04 -14.65 17.80
CA GLU A 463 11.36 -14.32 16.55
C GLU A 463 10.56 -13.02 16.71
N ASP A 464 10.65 -12.14 15.73
CA ASP A 464 9.89 -10.89 15.71
C ASP A 464 8.38 -11.17 15.62
N ASN A 465 7.60 -10.33 16.31
CA ASN A 465 6.13 -10.40 16.33
C ASN A 465 5.55 -11.71 16.92
N TRP A 466 6.32 -12.44 17.72
CA TRP A 466 5.81 -13.61 18.41
C TRP A 466 4.94 -13.21 19.61
N ILE A 467 3.83 -13.90 19.82
CA ILE A 467 2.85 -13.58 20.88
C ILE A 467 3.46 -13.75 22.28
N ASN A 468 4.43 -14.63 22.41
CA ASN A 468 5.02 -15.00 23.69
C ASN A 468 6.48 -14.55 23.77
N TYR A 469 6.71 -13.41 24.44
CA TYR A 469 8.04 -12.82 24.61
C TYR A 469 8.69 -13.32 25.89
N TYR A 470 9.67 -14.20 25.77
CA TYR A 470 10.56 -14.56 26.89
C TYR A 470 11.95 -13.98 26.64
N TYR A 471 12.33 -13.06 27.54
CA TYR A 471 13.66 -12.48 27.54
C TYR A 471 14.55 -13.21 28.55
N ARG A 472 15.82 -13.32 28.24
CA ARG A 472 16.83 -13.71 29.20
C ARG A 472 17.18 -12.50 30.07
N TYR A 473 16.63 -12.43 31.27
CA TYR A 473 16.80 -11.30 32.19
C TYR A 473 18.27 -11.03 32.60
N ASP A 474 19.11 -12.04 32.62
CA ASP A 474 20.51 -11.96 33.07
C ASP A 474 21.42 -11.25 32.03
N ILE A 475 21.06 -11.13 30.77
CA ILE A 475 21.88 -10.43 29.76
C ILE A 475 22.03 -8.94 30.09
N PHE A 476 20.95 -8.30 30.56
CA PHE A 476 20.97 -6.87 30.88
C PHE A 476 21.41 -6.56 32.31
N THR A 477 21.40 -7.54 33.21
CA THR A 477 21.77 -7.39 34.62
C THR A 477 23.20 -7.84 34.92
N ALA A 478 23.74 -8.77 34.15
CA ALA A 478 25.06 -9.36 34.39
C ALA A 478 26.22 -8.51 33.89
N ASP A 479 25.98 -7.58 32.93
CA ASP A 479 27.04 -6.75 32.36
C ASP A 479 26.55 -5.30 32.21
N SER A 480 26.95 -4.45 33.16
CA SER A 480 26.63 -3.01 33.13
C SER A 480 27.12 -2.31 31.85
N THR A 481 28.17 -2.85 31.21
CA THR A 481 28.71 -2.33 29.96
C THR A 481 27.77 -2.63 28.76
N LEU A 482 26.85 -3.59 28.89
CA LEU A 482 25.83 -3.88 27.87
C LEU A 482 24.80 -2.77 27.77
N ALA A 483 24.33 -2.26 28.90
CA ALA A 483 23.39 -1.16 28.93
C ALA A 483 23.98 0.13 28.34
N GLU A 484 25.29 0.36 28.56
CA GLU A 484 26.00 1.57 28.10
C GLU A 484 26.12 1.66 26.56
N ASN A 485 26.11 0.53 25.83
CA ASN A 485 26.34 0.48 24.39
C ASN A 485 25.19 -0.18 23.59
N ILE A 486 24.02 -0.36 24.21
CA ILE A 486 22.88 -1.06 23.60
C ILE A 486 22.39 -0.39 22.31
N TYR A 487 22.50 0.93 22.20
CA TYR A 487 22.06 1.73 21.06
C TYR A 487 22.88 1.51 19.78
N PHE A 488 24.06 0.85 19.86
CA PHE A 488 24.85 0.39 18.72
C PHE A 488 24.77 -1.12 18.50
N SER A 489 23.89 -1.79 19.23
CA SER A 489 23.67 -3.22 19.07
C SER A 489 22.67 -3.50 17.98
N ASP A 490 22.86 -4.59 17.26
CA ASP A 490 21.89 -5.12 16.31
C ASP A 490 21.26 -6.40 16.85
N PHE A 491 19.96 -6.51 16.59
CA PHE A 491 19.14 -7.62 17.05
C PHE A 491 18.80 -8.51 15.85
N ILE A 492 19.32 -9.72 15.87
CA ILE A 492 19.26 -10.66 14.74
C ILE A 492 18.23 -11.73 15.03
N THR A 493 17.21 -11.78 14.21
CA THR A 493 16.13 -12.76 14.23
C THR A 493 15.90 -13.35 12.82
N PRO A 494 15.16 -14.47 12.63
CA PRO A 494 14.73 -15.39 13.67
C PRO A 494 15.80 -16.46 13.99
N LEU A 495 15.93 -16.79 15.27
CA LEU A 495 16.49 -18.05 15.73
C LEU A 495 15.42 -18.67 16.65
N ARG A 496 14.48 -19.37 16.04
CA ARG A 496 13.31 -19.96 16.71
C ARG A 496 13.74 -21.10 17.64
N GLY A 497 13.13 -21.16 18.82
CA GLY A 497 13.54 -22.11 19.88
C GLY A 497 14.58 -21.57 20.84
N ALA A 498 15.21 -20.41 20.56
CA ALA A 498 16.00 -19.66 21.52
C ALA A 498 15.17 -18.53 22.15
N LEU A 499 15.52 -18.09 23.34
CA LEU A 499 14.94 -16.91 23.97
C LEU A 499 15.34 -15.65 23.21
N TYR A 500 14.55 -14.58 23.33
CA TYR A 500 14.88 -13.30 22.73
C TYR A 500 16.25 -12.84 23.19
N TYR A 501 17.13 -12.57 22.21
CA TYR A 501 18.48 -12.05 22.41
C TYR A 501 19.33 -12.89 23.38
N GLU A 502 19.09 -14.20 23.38
CA GLU A 502 19.74 -15.14 24.30
C GLU A 502 21.27 -15.13 24.18
N ARG A 503 21.77 -14.85 22.99
CA ARG A 503 23.19 -14.89 22.69
C ARG A 503 23.69 -13.52 22.26
N ALA A 504 24.87 -13.11 22.75
CA ALA A 504 25.51 -11.85 22.39
C ALA A 504 26.96 -12.07 21.96
N GLY A 505 27.43 -11.32 20.98
CA GLY A 505 28.79 -11.36 20.48
C GLY A 505 29.11 -10.17 19.57
N ASN A 506 30.36 -10.03 19.15
CA ASN A 506 30.73 -9.07 18.10
C ASN A 506 30.85 -9.72 16.71
N ARG A 507 30.51 -11.00 16.64
CA ARG A 507 30.36 -11.78 15.40
C ARG A 507 29.12 -12.65 15.53
N TYR A 508 28.46 -12.90 14.41
CA TYR A 508 27.35 -13.83 14.34
C TYR A 508 27.30 -14.56 13.00
N PHE A 509 26.67 -15.71 13.05
CA PHE A 509 26.26 -16.50 11.91
C PHE A 509 24.85 -17.01 12.15
N LEU A 510 23.98 -16.90 11.15
CA LEU A 510 22.62 -17.41 11.17
C LEU A 510 22.27 -18.03 9.83
N PHE A 511 21.75 -19.24 9.86
CA PHE A 511 21.20 -19.96 8.73
C PHE A 511 19.76 -20.37 9.04
N ASN A 512 18.83 -20.04 8.13
CA ASN A 512 17.45 -20.46 8.21
C ASN A 512 17.08 -21.21 6.93
N LEU A 513 16.39 -22.31 7.09
CA LEU A 513 15.73 -23.06 6.01
C LEU A 513 14.26 -23.18 6.36
N GLU A 514 13.39 -22.76 5.45
CA GLU A 514 11.95 -22.78 5.61
C GLU A 514 11.31 -23.51 4.44
N PHE A 515 10.40 -24.44 4.76
CA PHE A 515 9.45 -24.99 3.80
C PHE A 515 8.07 -24.42 4.10
N ARG A 516 7.50 -23.75 3.12
CA ARG A 516 6.23 -23.00 3.23
C ARG A 516 5.16 -23.71 2.41
N TYR A 517 3.98 -23.89 3.02
CA TYR A 517 2.88 -24.64 2.44
C TYR A 517 1.53 -24.12 2.92
N PRO A 518 0.43 -24.30 2.15
CA PRO A 518 -0.91 -23.96 2.63
C PRO A 518 -1.33 -24.99 3.69
N PHE A 519 -1.38 -24.53 4.96
CA PHE A 519 -1.80 -25.39 6.07
C PHE A 519 -3.31 -25.55 6.10
N ILE A 520 -4.05 -24.44 5.99
CA ILE A 520 -5.50 -24.44 5.87
C ILE A 520 -5.88 -23.50 4.74
N ARG A 521 -6.44 -24.02 3.66
CA ARG A 521 -6.90 -23.20 2.53
C ARG A 521 -8.16 -22.44 2.89
N GLN A 522 -9.09 -23.08 3.59
CA GLN A 522 -10.32 -22.49 4.09
C GLN A 522 -10.79 -23.23 5.34
N LEU A 523 -11.12 -22.49 6.37
CA LEU A 523 -11.71 -22.98 7.61
C LEU A 523 -13.05 -22.25 7.83
N VAL A 524 -14.13 -23.00 7.88
CA VAL A 524 -15.45 -22.48 8.18
C VAL A 524 -15.88 -23.01 9.54
N LEU A 525 -16.09 -22.10 10.49
CA LEU A 525 -16.60 -22.39 11.82
C LEU A 525 -18.07 -21.99 11.88
N GLY A 526 -18.98 -22.92 12.17
CA GLY A 526 -20.40 -22.64 12.31
C GLY A 526 -20.82 -22.30 13.75
N TRP A 527 -19.97 -22.60 14.74
CA TRP A 527 -20.21 -22.36 16.17
C TRP A 527 -18.87 -22.16 16.89
N PRO A 528 -18.73 -21.29 17.89
CA PRO A 528 -19.76 -20.44 18.52
C PRO A 528 -20.10 -19.16 17.70
N LEU A 529 -19.26 -18.80 16.74
CA LEU A 529 -19.46 -17.67 15.84
C LEU A 529 -19.30 -18.16 14.39
N PRO A 530 -20.16 -17.74 13.46
CA PRO A 530 -19.99 -18.05 12.05
C PRO A 530 -18.77 -17.27 11.51
N VAL A 531 -17.62 -17.90 11.47
CA VAL A 531 -16.36 -17.31 11.02
C VAL A 531 -15.79 -18.13 9.87
N THR A 532 -15.51 -17.48 8.77
CA THR A 532 -14.74 -18.06 7.68
C THR A 532 -13.33 -17.48 7.68
N MET A 533 -12.33 -18.33 7.84
CA MET A 533 -10.92 -17.96 7.74
C MET A 533 -10.30 -18.69 6.56
N GLY A 534 -9.56 -17.97 5.74
CA GLY A 534 -8.87 -18.54 4.59
C GLY A 534 -7.38 -18.20 4.56
N GLY A 535 -6.62 -18.98 3.79
CA GLY A 535 -5.23 -18.67 3.50
C GLY A 535 -4.26 -18.81 4.68
N ILE A 536 -4.52 -19.74 5.64
CA ILE A 536 -3.57 -20.01 6.72
C ILE A 536 -2.39 -20.78 6.14
N GLN A 537 -1.21 -20.17 6.19
CA GLN A 537 0.04 -20.74 5.72
C GLN A 537 0.78 -21.44 6.86
N GLY A 538 1.34 -22.61 6.56
CA GLY A 538 2.23 -23.33 7.46
C GLY A 538 3.69 -23.14 7.05
N VAL A 539 4.56 -23.14 8.04
CA VAL A 539 6.01 -23.10 7.82
C VAL A 539 6.66 -24.18 8.67
N THR A 540 7.40 -25.08 8.02
CA THR A 540 8.34 -25.97 8.70
C THR A 540 9.73 -25.40 8.51
N PHE A 541 10.49 -25.27 9.60
CA PHE A 541 11.76 -24.57 9.57
C PHE A 541 12.89 -25.31 10.28
N LEU A 542 14.10 -24.97 9.89
CA LEU A 542 15.35 -25.36 10.56
C LEU A 542 16.19 -24.09 10.70
N ASP A 543 16.48 -23.71 11.94
CA ASP A 543 17.32 -22.56 12.26
C ASP A 543 18.61 -23.03 12.91
N PHE A 544 19.71 -22.47 12.47
CA PHE A 544 21.03 -22.71 13.02
C PHE A 544 21.77 -21.39 13.14
N GLY A 545 22.25 -21.04 14.34
CA GLY A 545 22.95 -19.78 14.54
C GLY A 545 23.74 -19.73 15.83
N SER A 546 24.75 -18.88 15.84
CA SER A 546 25.57 -18.60 17.02
C SER A 546 26.17 -17.20 16.95
N THR A 547 26.50 -16.66 18.13
CA THR A 547 27.31 -15.45 18.28
C THR A 547 28.53 -15.75 19.12
N TRP A 548 29.63 -15.02 18.90
CA TRP A 548 30.86 -15.16 19.68
C TRP A 548 31.66 -13.85 19.73
N TYR A 549 32.53 -13.73 20.72
CA TYR A 549 33.54 -12.68 20.82
C TYR A 549 34.89 -13.19 20.29
N ASP A 550 35.77 -12.26 19.85
CA ASP A 550 37.13 -12.60 19.47
C ASP A 550 37.78 -13.42 20.55
N ASN A 551 38.31 -14.60 20.20
CA ASN A 551 39.01 -15.56 21.05
C ASN A 551 38.20 -16.47 21.99
N LYS A 552 36.86 -16.53 21.88
CA LYS A 552 36.06 -17.54 22.59
C LYS A 552 34.95 -18.05 21.67
N PHE A 553 35.10 -19.29 21.23
CA PHE A 553 34.00 -20.07 20.68
C PHE A 553 33.11 -20.58 21.77
#